data_39138195c14ab93ba7e687890886d19f
#
_entry.id   39138195c14ab93ba7e687890886d19f
#
_cell.length_a   1.000
_cell.length_b   1.000
_cell.length_c   1.000
_cell.angle_alpha   90.00
_cell.angle_beta   90.00
_cell.angle_gamma   90.00
#
_symmetry.space_group_name_H-M   'P 1'
#
loop_
_entity.id
_entity.type
_entity.pdbx_description
1 polymer ?
#
loop_
_entity_poly.entity_id
_entity_poly.type
_entity_poly.pdbx_seq_one_letter_code
_entity_poly.pdbx_strand_id
1 'polypeptide(L)'
;MFRKILIANRGEVALRIIRACQQLKIATVAVYAQAEQHSLFVQQADEAYCVGPDTAQSSYLNREGILMAALLSGADAIHPGYGFLAEDAVFAQMCAECGLTFIGPKASVIELLADKAAAKKFARQQGVPVIPGGMQLKNEQDLRTKAKQLGYPVMLKANFGGGGKGMRVLASDHELRHQYHLIQEEARQAFLNDAVYLEKYLPHARHIEVQILQDHNGHLQILGDRECSLQRHHQKVVEESPAAILQPQQRQALYQLAQRLMAGLAYIGLGTLEFLFTGQQFYFLEMNTRLQVEHAVTEMTTGADLVTTQIQVAAGKTVQPKIATFKGHAIEVRLNAQPQENLLATGQLTKFRLFTGARVETGYREGDQILPYYDALIAKILVKQPTRLQAVTKMQRCLQRVQISGIGTNLPLLKQIMGLPSYRANLVDIHFLAHLVGDAQ
;
A
#
# COMPACT_ATOMS: atom_id res chain seq x y z
N MET A 1 -4.55 -11.08 -25.27
CA MET A 1 -4.52 -11.64 -23.88
C MET A 1 -3.22 -12.38 -23.72
N PHE A 2 -2.55 -12.28 -22.59
CA PHE A 2 -1.31 -13.00 -22.31
C PHE A 2 -1.55 -14.51 -22.28
N ARG A 3 -0.53 -15.29 -22.62
CA ARG A 3 -0.53 -16.77 -22.51
C ARG A 3 0.09 -17.21 -21.18
N LYS A 4 1.13 -16.50 -20.74
CA LYS A 4 1.89 -16.81 -19.51
C LYS A 4 2.34 -15.54 -18.81
N ILE A 5 2.14 -15.47 -17.48
CA ILE A 5 2.55 -14.35 -16.63
C ILE A 5 3.52 -14.84 -15.56
N LEU A 6 4.68 -14.17 -15.44
CA LEU A 6 5.55 -14.31 -14.27
C LEU A 6 5.07 -13.40 -13.15
N ILE A 7 5.01 -13.93 -11.94
CA ILE A 7 4.57 -13.23 -10.73
C ILE A 7 5.81 -12.88 -9.90
N ALA A 8 6.23 -11.62 -9.99
CA ALA A 8 7.43 -11.11 -9.31
C ALA A 8 7.10 -10.70 -7.87
N ASN A 9 6.51 -11.60 -7.12
CA ASN A 9 6.10 -11.38 -5.74
C ASN A 9 5.91 -12.71 -4.98
N ARG A 10 5.55 -12.64 -3.69
CA ARG A 10 5.42 -13.76 -2.77
C ARG A 10 4.12 -13.69 -1.95
N GLY A 11 3.91 -14.71 -1.12
CA GLY A 11 2.88 -14.69 -0.09
C GLY A 11 1.45 -14.60 -0.64
N GLU A 12 0.60 -13.84 0.06
CA GLU A 12 -0.81 -13.77 -0.27
C GLU A 12 -1.10 -13.09 -1.61
N VAL A 13 -0.30 -12.07 -1.98
CA VAL A 13 -0.50 -11.35 -3.24
C VAL A 13 -0.10 -12.21 -4.45
N ALA A 14 0.94 -13.02 -4.33
CA ALA A 14 1.30 -13.98 -5.38
C ALA A 14 0.15 -14.97 -5.59
N LEU A 15 -0.43 -15.53 -4.52
CA LEU A 15 -1.61 -16.38 -4.60
C LEU A 15 -2.83 -15.65 -5.21
N ARG A 16 -3.04 -14.38 -4.86
CA ARG A 16 -4.13 -13.58 -5.42
C ARG A 16 -3.98 -13.41 -6.92
N ILE A 17 -2.76 -13.16 -7.40
CA ILE A 17 -2.46 -13.02 -8.83
C ILE A 17 -2.58 -14.37 -9.55
N ILE A 18 -2.05 -15.46 -8.98
CA ILE A 18 -2.20 -16.82 -9.52
C ILE A 18 -3.68 -17.14 -9.76
N ARG A 19 -4.55 -16.90 -8.77
CA ARG A 19 -5.99 -17.13 -8.89
C ARG A 19 -6.65 -16.30 -9.99
N ALA A 20 -6.23 -15.04 -10.16
CA ALA A 20 -6.72 -14.18 -11.24
C ALA A 20 -6.27 -14.72 -12.62
N CYS A 21 -5.03 -15.18 -12.74
CA CYS A 21 -4.52 -15.80 -13.97
C CYS A 21 -5.27 -17.09 -14.29
N GLN A 22 -5.52 -17.94 -13.31
CA GLN A 22 -6.29 -19.18 -13.47
C GLN A 22 -7.71 -18.91 -13.96
N GLN A 23 -8.41 -17.89 -13.41
CA GLN A 23 -9.72 -17.46 -13.89
C GLN A 23 -9.70 -16.99 -15.35
N LEU A 24 -8.59 -16.37 -15.77
CA LEU A 24 -8.35 -15.90 -17.14
C LEU A 24 -7.78 -16.99 -18.07
N LYS A 25 -7.51 -18.19 -17.55
CA LYS A 25 -6.85 -19.31 -18.26
C LYS A 25 -5.45 -18.92 -18.79
N ILE A 26 -4.70 -18.17 -17.97
CA ILE A 26 -3.32 -17.75 -18.24
C ILE A 26 -2.38 -18.60 -17.38
N ALA A 27 -1.36 -19.18 -18.00
CA ALA A 27 -0.33 -19.94 -17.29
C ALA A 27 0.49 -19.04 -16.38
N THR A 28 0.96 -19.56 -15.25
CA THR A 28 1.60 -18.82 -14.17
C THR A 28 3.02 -19.31 -13.89
N VAL A 29 3.93 -18.37 -13.70
CA VAL A 29 5.29 -18.64 -13.25
C VAL A 29 5.52 -17.91 -11.94
N ALA A 30 5.78 -18.66 -10.85
CA ALA A 30 6.19 -18.07 -9.59
C ALA A 30 7.72 -17.92 -9.53
N VAL A 31 8.20 -16.84 -8.88
CA VAL A 31 9.59 -16.76 -8.43
C VAL A 31 9.64 -16.90 -6.92
N TYR A 32 10.67 -17.54 -6.39
CA TYR A 32 10.81 -17.75 -4.95
C TYR A 32 12.25 -17.66 -4.46
N ALA A 33 12.43 -17.24 -3.21
CA ALA A 33 13.68 -17.35 -2.49
C ALA A 33 13.85 -18.77 -1.92
N GLN A 34 15.07 -19.23 -1.72
CA GLN A 34 15.38 -20.61 -1.35
C GLN A 34 14.54 -21.11 -0.16
N ALA A 35 14.37 -20.31 0.90
CA ALA A 35 13.58 -20.69 2.07
C ALA A 35 12.06 -20.84 1.79
N GLU A 36 11.56 -20.35 0.65
CA GLU A 36 10.15 -20.39 0.30
C GLU A 36 9.76 -21.46 -0.74
N GLN A 37 10.69 -22.39 -1.06
CA GLN A 37 10.45 -23.45 -2.07
C GLN A 37 9.19 -24.29 -1.82
N HIS A 38 8.71 -24.37 -0.57
CA HIS A 38 7.54 -25.14 -0.18
C HIS A 38 6.31 -24.28 0.10
N SER A 39 6.36 -22.97 -0.18
CA SER A 39 5.27 -22.04 0.05
C SER A 39 4.06 -22.32 -0.86
N LEU A 40 2.87 -21.94 -0.40
CA LEU A 40 1.61 -22.19 -1.11
C LEU A 40 1.62 -21.63 -2.54
N PHE A 41 2.14 -20.44 -2.73
CA PHE A 41 2.15 -19.79 -4.05
C PHE A 41 3.07 -20.53 -5.04
N VAL A 42 4.18 -21.12 -4.58
CA VAL A 42 5.06 -21.96 -5.39
C VAL A 42 4.34 -23.24 -5.82
N GLN A 43 3.59 -23.87 -4.89
CA GLN A 43 2.84 -25.10 -5.18
C GLN A 43 1.62 -24.88 -6.10
N GLN A 44 1.06 -23.67 -6.16
CA GLN A 44 -0.13 -23.35 -6.94
C GLN A 44 0.16 -22.76 -8.32
N ALA A 45 1.39 -22.33 -8.57
CA ALA A 45 1.83 -21.88 -9.90
C ALA A 45 2.08 -23.09 -10.82
N ASP A 46 1.96 -22.88 -12.13
CA ASP A 46 2.23 -23.92 -13.13
C ASP A 46 3.73 -24.21 -13.25
N GLU A 47 4.57 -23.18 -13.08
CA GLU A 47 6.03 -23.26 -13.06
C GLU A 47 6.59 -22.39 -11.90
N ALA A 48 7.78 -22.72 -11.41
CA ALA A 48 8.43 -21.94 -10.37
C ALA A 48 9.95 -21.92 -10.53
N TYR A 49 10.57 -20.76 -10.29
CA TYR A 49 12.01 -20.55 -10.39
C TYR A 49 12.57 -19.96 -9.09
N CYS A 50 13.65 -20.56 -8.59
CA CYS A 50 14.42 -19.99 -7.50
C CYS A 50 15.25 -18.82 -8.03
N VAL A 51 15.05 -17.61 -7.48
CA VAL A 51 15.74 -16.38 -7.93
C VAL A 51 16.84 -15.90 -7.00
N GLY A 52 17.12 -16.65 -5.94
CA GLY A 52 18.23 -16.36 -5.04
C GLY A 52 18.05 -16.87 -3.61
N PRO A 53 19.00 -16.50 -2.74
CA PRO A 53 18.95 -16.78 -1.31
C PRO A 53 17.80 -16.05 -0.61
N ASP A 54 17.70 -16.25 0.72
CA ASP A 54 16.51 -15.92 1.50
C ASP A 54 16.20 -14.44 1.68
N THR A 55 17.21 -13.55 1.60
CA THR A 55 16.96 -12.11 1.78
C THR A 55 16.25 -11.49 0.57
N ALA A 56 15.38 -10.54 0.79
CA ALA A 56 14.69 -9.83 -0.29
C ALA A 56 15.68 -9.21 -1.29
N GLN A 57 16.79 -8.65 -0.81
CA GLN A 57 17.83 -8.03 -1.63
C GLN A 57 18.45 -9.02 -2.63
N SER A 58 18.63 -10.27 -2.22
CA SER A 58 19.28 -11.31 -3.03
C SER A 58 18.29 -12.11 -3.89
N SER A 59 16.98 -11.91 -3.73
CA SER A 59 15.92 -12.66 -4.38
C SER A 59 14.87 -11.76 -5.03
N TYR A 60 13.86 -11.29 -4.27
CA TYR A 60 12.72 -10.53 -4.82
C TYR A 60 13.07 -9.11 -5.31
N LEU A 61 14.26 -8.58 -4.97
CA LEU A 61 14.83 -7.34 -5.51
C LEU A 61 15.93 -7.59 -6.54
N ASN A 62 16.19 -8.85 -6.89
CA ASN A 62 17.14 -9.25 -7.93
C ASN A 62 16.46 -9.11 -9.32
N ARG A 63 16.58 -7.91 -9.91
CA ARG A 63 15.96 -7.56 -11.20
C ARG A 63 16.37 -8.53 -12.31
N GLU A 64 17.68 -8.80 -12.40
CA GLU A 64 18.25 -9.63 -13.45
C GLU A 64 17.81 -11.10 -13.32
N GLY A 65 17.78 -11.61 -12.08
CA GLY A 65 17.34 -12.99 -11.81
C GLY A 65 15.85 -13.18 -12.14
N ILE A 66 15.01 -12.22 -11.80
CA ILE A 66 13.58 -12.26 -12.12
C ILE A 66 13.33 -12.11 -13.62
N LEU A 67 14.05 -11.20 -14.29
CA LEU A 67 13.96 -11.03 -15.74
C LEU A 67 14.41 -12.28 -16.48
N MET A 68 15.52 -12.90 -16.05
CA MET A 68 16.00 -14.15 -16.64
C MET A 68 14.97 -15.28 -16.47
N ALA A 69 14.35 -15.41 -15.30
CA ALA A 69 13.28 -16.39 -15.07
C ALA A 69 12.08 -16.16 -16.01
N ALA A 70 11.72 -14.90 -16.28
CA ALA A 70 10.65 -14.56 -17.23
C ALA A 70 10.99 -14.97 -18.66
N LEU A 71 12.21 -14.69 -19.10
CA LEU A 71 12.69 -15.04 -20.45
C LEU A 71 12.80 -16.57 -20.63
N LEU A 72 13.37 -17.27 -19.66
CA LEU A 72 13.53 -18.73 -19.70
C LEU A 72 12.20 -19.47 -19.70
N SER A 73 11.22 -18.98 -18.93
CA SER A 73 9.87 -19.57 -18.89
C SER A 73 9.03 -19.22 -20.13
N GLY A 74 9.45 -18.27 -20.95
CA GLY A 74 8.67 -17.76 -22.08
C GLY A 74 7.42 -17.00 -21.64
N ALA A 75 7.47 -16.27 -20.53
CA ALA A 75 6.40 -15.40 -20.06
C ALA A 75 6.19 -14.22 -21.04
N ASP A 76 4.94 -13.82 -21.24
CA ASP A 76 4.60 -12.64 -22.07
C ASP A 76 4.62 -11.35 -21.22
N ALA A 77 4.41 -11.47 -19.90
CA ALA A 77 4.29 -10.34 -19.00
C ALA A 77 4.78 -10.67 -17.60
N ILE A 78 5.07 -9.62 -16.82
CA ILE A 78 5.44 -9.71 -15.41
C ILE A 78 4.43 -8.93 -14.57
N HIS A 79 3.84 -9.58 -13.56
CA HIS A 79 3.00 -8.91 -12.57
C HIS A 79 3.80 -8.71 -11.29
N PRO A 80 4.10 -7.45 -10.91
CA PRO A 80 4.95 -7.16 -9.75
C PRO A 80 4.19 -7.21 -8.41
N GLY A 81 2.86 -7.25 -8.41
CA GLY A 81 2.03 -7.16 -7.20
C GLY A 81 2.17 -5.82 -6.49
N TYR A 82 2.61 -5.85 -5.22
CA TYR A 82 2.95 -4.67 -4.41
C TYR A 82 4.26 -4.90 -3.65
N GLY A 83 4.93 -3.81 -3.25
CA GLY A 83 6.28 -3.88 -2.65
C GLY A 83 7.34 -4.35 -3.68
N PHE A 84 8.52 -4.68 -3.19
CA PHE A 84 9.66 -5.13 -4.01
C PHE A 84 9.85 -4.27 -5.28
N LEU A 85 9.71 -4.86 -6.46
CA LEU A 85 9.92 -4.20 -7.76
C LEU A 85 8.66 -3.54 -8.34
N ALA A 86 7.55 -3.48 -7.59
CA ALA A 86 6.28 -2.96 -8.12
C ALA A 86 6.32 -1.46 -8.46
N GLU A 87 7.19 -0.68 -7.84
CA GLU A 87 7.41 0.75 -8.11
C GLU A 87 8.86 1.03 -8.54
N ASP A 88 9.50 0.05 -9.16
CA ASP A 88 10.87 0.14 -9.66
C ASP A 88 10.86 0.52 -11.16
N ALA A 89 11.15 1.80 -11.45
CA ALA A 89 11.17 2.33 -12.81
C ALA A 89 12.24 1.65 -13.70
N VAL A 90 13.40 1.31 -13.11
CA VAL A 90 14.48 0.62 -13.82
C VAL A 90 14.02 -0.78 -14.25
N PHE A 91 13.39 -1.52 -13.35
CA PHE A 91 12.87 -2.86 -13.68
C PHE A 91 11.76 -2.81 -14.73
N ALA A 92 10.84 -1.84 -14.63
CA ALA A 92 9.81 -1.64 -15.65
C ALA A 92 10.41 -1.34 -17.03
N GLN A 93 11.49 -0.54 -17.08
CA GLN A 93 12.22 -0.25 -18.31
C GLN A 93 12.92 -1.50 -18.86
N MET A 94 13.62 -2.28 -18.01
CA MET A 94 14.27 -3.54 -18.40
C MET A 94 13.27 -4.54 -18.98
N CYS A 95 12.07 -4.66 -18.40
CA CYS A 95 11.00 -5.48 -18.95
C CYS A 95 10.65 -5.06 -20.38
N ALA A 96 10.44 -3.77 -20.61
CA ALA A 96 10.09 -3.24 -21.94
C ALA A 96 11.20 -3.48 -22.98
N GLU A 97 12.45 -3.30 -22.60
CA GLU A 97 13.63 -3.56 -23.46
C GLU A 97 13.77 -5.04 -23.84
N CYS A 98 13.32 -5.94 -22.97
CA CYS A 98 13.29 -7.38 -23.22
C CYS A 98 11.99 -7.86 -23.91
N GLY A 99 11.11 -6.95 -24.34
CA GLY A 99 9.85 -7.31 -25.00
C GLY A 99 8.78 -7.90 -24.06
N LEU A 100 8.96 -7.74 -22.74
CA LEU A 100 8.02 -8.20 -21.71
C LEU A 100 7.08 -7.06 -21.30
N THR A 101 5.80 -7.36 -21.14
CA THR A 101 4.86 -6.38 -20.60
C THR A 101 4.97 -6.32 -19.08
N PHE A 102 5.41 -5.19 -18.54
CA PHE A 102 5.27 -4.89 -17.11
C PHE A 102 3.79 -4.55 -16.81
N ILE A 103 3.12 -5.31 -15.93
CA ILE A 103 1.71 -5.08 -15.57
C ILE A 103 1.63 -3.95 -14.56
N GLY A 104 1.65 -2.74 -15.07
CA GLY A 104 1.71 -1.48 -14.35
C GLY A 104 1.90 -0.31 -15.31
N PRO A 105 2.12 0.91 -14.82
CA PRO A 105 2.38 2.07 -15.64
C PRO A 105 3.79 2.03 -16.25
N LYS A 106 4.05 2.94 -17.19
CA LYS A 106 5.37 3.08 -17.81
C LYS A 106 6.42 3.54 -16.81
N ALA A 107 7.69 3.17 -17.04
CA ALA A 107 8.82 3.54 -16.20
C ALA A 107 8.89 5.05 -15.90
N SER A 108 8.68 5.92 -16.90
CA SER A 108 8.69 7.37 -16.73
C SER A 108 7.60 7.91 -15.80
N VAL A 109 6.46 7.23 -15.72
CA VAL A 109 5.36 7.59 -14.81
C VAL A 109 5.68 7.13 -13.39
N ILE A 110 6.26 5.94 -13.24
CA ILE A 110 6.75 5.45 -11.94
C ILE A 110 7.81 6.41 -11.39
N GLU A 111 8.79 6.78 -12.19
CA GLU A 111 9.88 7.71 -11.82
C GLU A 111 9.34 9.08 -11.38
N LEU A 112 8.43 9.68 -12.16
CA LEU A 112 7.79 10.95 -11.82
C LEU A 112 7.09 10.93 -10.47
N LEU A 113 6.37 9.85 -10.18
CA LEU A 113 5.53 9.74 -8.98
C LEU A 113 6.28 9.20 -7.75
N ALA A 114 7.42 8.54 -7.95
CA ALA A 114 8.32 8.12 -6.87
C ALA A 114 9.03 9.30 -6.19
N ASP A 115 9.33 10.37 -6.95
CA ASP A 115 9.86 11.61 -6.39
C ASP A 115 8.71 12.45 -5.80
N LYS A 116 8.64 12.50 -4.47
CA LYS A 116 7.57 13.23 -3.75
C LYS A 116 7.50 14.70 -4.08
N ALA A 117 8.63 15.35 -4.33
CA ALA A 117 8.68 16.76 -4.70
C ALA A 117 8.15 16.98 -6.13
N ALA A 118 8.53 16.12 -7.07
CA ALA A 118 8.03 16.12 -8.45
C ALA A 118 6.53 15.81 -8.49
N ALA A 119 6.06 14.78 -7.78
CA ALA A 119 4.65 14.42 -7.69
C ALA A 119 3.79 15.57 -7.13
N LYS A 120 4.25 16.24 -6.07
CA LYS A 120 3.55 17.41 -5.50
C LYS A 120 3.57 18.62 -6.42
N LYS A 121 4.68 18.86 -7.14
CA LYS A 121 4.75 19.91 -8.17
C LYS A 121 3.75 19.64 -9.28
N PHE A 122 3.70 18.40 -9.76
CA PHE A 122 2.72 17.95 -10.75
C PHE A 122 1.29 18.17 -10.24
N ALA A 123 0.97 17.73 -9.02
CA ALA A 123 -0.37 17.91 -8.43
C ALA A 123 -0.79 19.39 -8.38
N ARG A 124 0.12 20.30 -7.99
CA ARG A 124 -0.15 21.75 -8.02
C ARG A 124 -0.47 22.25 -9.43
N GLN A 125 0.25 21.79 -10.44
CA GLN A 125 0.02 22.15 -11.85
C GLN A 125 -1.35 21.70 -12.35
N GLN A 126 -1.87 20.57 -11.81
CA GLN A 126 -3.22 20.09 -12.08
C GLN A 126 -4.31 20.76 -11.21
N GLY A 127 -3.96 21.80 -10.43
CA GLY A 127 -4.89 22.47 -9.52
C GLY A 127 -5.37 21.61 -8.36
N VAL A 128 -4.57 20.63 -7.94
CA VAL A 128 -4.86 19.77 -6.78
C VAL A 128 -4.11 20.30 -5.57
N PRO A 129 -4.81 20.56 -4.44
CA PRO A 129 -4.16 21.03 -3.23
C PRO A 129 -3.13 20.03 -2.70
N VAL A 130 -1.98 20.54 -2.28
CA VAL A 130 -0.95 19.79 -1.58
C VAL A 130 -0.67 20.45 -0.23
N ILE A 131 -0.14 19.69 0.72
CA ILE A 131 0.23 20.24 2.03
C ILE A 131 1.16 21.45 1.83
N PRO A 132 0.88 22.59 2.50
CA PRO A 132 1.76 23.76 2.40
C PRO A 132 3.20 23.43 2.77
N GLY A 133 4.17 23.90 1.98
CA GLY A 133 5.57 23.52 2.08
C GLY A 133 6.05 22.70 0.87
N GLY A 134 6.86 21.68 1.10
CA GLY A 134 7.24 20.72 0.06
C GLY A 134 8.20 21.25 -1.00
N MET A 135 8.98 22.28 -0.69
CA MET A 135 10.02 22.79 -1.57
C MET A 135 11.39 22.28 -1.12
N GLN A 136 12.23 21.92 -2.08
CA GLN A 136 13.63 21.60 -1.82
C GLN A 136 14.29 22.72 -1.02
N LEU A 137 15.01 22.33 0.02
CA LEU A 137 15.69 23.24 0.93
C LEU A 137 17.13 23.39 0.48
N LYS A 138 17.60 24.64 0.40
CA LYS A 138 18.97 24.93 -0.05
C LYS A 138 19.99 24.71 1.09
N ASN A 139 19.58 25.05 2.30
CA ASN A 139 20.41 24.96 3.50
C ASN A 139 19.55 25.12 4.77
N GLU A 140 20.16 25.01 5.93
CA GLU A 140 19.47 25.15 7.23
C GLU A 140 18.80 26.53 7.41
N GLN A 141 19.40 27.60 6.91
CA GLN A 141 18.84 28.94 7.03
C GLN A 141 17.56 29.11 6.21
N ASP A 142 17.50 28.53 5.01
CA ASP A 142 16.31 28.48 4.16
C ASP A 142 15.20 27.63 4.84
N LEU A 143 15.56 26.50 5.42
CA LEU A 143 14.69 25.66 6.21
C LEU A 143 14.02 26.43 7.35
N ARG A 144 14.81 27.14 8.16
CA ARG A 144 14.31 27.93 9.29
C ARG A 144 13.38 29.05 8.86
N THR A 145 13.73 29.73 7.79
CA THR A 145 12.90 30.80 7.21
C THR A 145 11.54 30.26 6.78
N LYS A 146 11.53 29.13 6.07
CA LYS A 146 10.30 28.46 5.63
C LYS A 146 9.48 27.89 6.79
N ALA A 147 10.12 27.33 7.81
CA ALA A 147 9.43 26.84 9.00
C ALA A 147 8.66 27.95 9.71
N LYS A 148 9.29 29.13 9.87
CA LYS A 148 8.63 30.31 10.44
C LYS A 148 7.47 30.81 9.59
N GLN A 149 7.58 30.79 8.27
CA GLN A 149 6.50 31.17 7.35
C GLN A 149 5.32 30.19 7.42
N LEU A 150 5.57 28.89 7.52
CA LEU A 150 4.54 27.85 7.67
C LEU A 150 3.86 27.89 9.05
N GLY A 151 4.56 28.40 10.05
CA GLY A 151 4.16 28.36 11.46
C GLY A 151 4.28 26.92 12.04
N TYR A 152 4.84 26.84 13.25
CA TYR A 152 4.95 25.55 13.96
C TYR A 152 3.58 25.02 14.45
N PRO A 153 3.44 23.71 14.63
CA PRO A 153 4.38 22.66 14.31
C PRO A 153 4.51 22.41 12.80
N VAL A 154 5.70 21.94 12.41
CA VAL A 154 6.02 21.54 11.03
C VAL A 154 6.53 20.11 10.99
N MET A 155 6.49 19.47 9.81
CA MET A 155 7.05 18.14 9.60
C MET A 155 8.24 18.22 8.64
N LEU A 156 9.39 17.75 9.10
CA LEU A 156 10.58 17.58 8.28
C LEU A 156 10.62 16.14 7.76
N LYS A 157 10.84 15.97 6.44
CA LYS A 157 10.78 14.68 5.76
C LYS A 157 11.94 14.48 4.82
N ALA A 158 12.44 13.23 4.70
CA ALA A 158 13.29 12.82 3.60
C ALA A 158 12.51 12.87 2.27
N ASN A 159 13.19 13.31 1.19
CA ASN A 159 12.56 13.43 -0.14
C ASN A 159 12.27 12.06 -0.76
N PHE A 160 13.14 11.09 -0.55
CA PHE A 160 12.99 9.70 -1.02
C PHE A 160 12.65 8.78 0.14
N GLY A 161 11.94 7.68 -0.18
CA GLY A 161 11.57 6.64 0.77
C GLY A 161 10.09 6.64 1.16
N GLY A 162 9.69 5.58 1.85
CA GLY A 162 8.33 5.31 2.29
C GLY A 162 8.28 4.71 3.70
N GLY A 163 7.07 4.37 4.18
CA GLY A 163 6.89 3.71 5.47
C GLY A 163 7.24 4.58 6.69
N GLY A 164 7.31 5.92 6.53
CA GLY A 164 7.49 6.84 7.65
C GLY A 164 8.91 7.01 8.20
N LYS A 165 9.90 6.36 7.60
CA LYS A 165 11.32 6.58 7.95
C LYS A 165 11.78 7.96 7.48
N GLY A 166 12.64 8.61 8.28
CA GLY A 166 13.17 9.94 7.96
C GLY A 166 12.12 11.05 8.05
N MET A 167 11.19 10.98 9.01
CA MET A 167 10.19 12.01 9.29
C MET A 167 10.20 12.39 10.77
N ARG A 168 10.08 13.70 11.05
CA ARG A 168 9.97 14.25 12.43
C ARG A 168 9.00 15.42 12.46
N VAL A 169 8.14 15.42 13.48
CA VAL A 169 7.33 16.58 13.85
C VAL A 169 8.17 17.50 14.71
N LEU A 170 8.23 18.78 14.37
CA LEU A 170 9.06 19.79 15.03
C LEU A 170 8.16 20.91 15.52
N ALA A 171 8.14 21.13 16.83
CA ALA A 171 7.29 22.13 17.46
C ALA A 171 7.94 23.52 17.55
N SER A 172 9.26 23.62 17.34
CA SER A 172 10.02 24.84 17.51
C SER A 172 11.26 24.94 16.63
N ASP A 173 11.82 26.17 16.49
CA ASP A 173 13.09 26.42 15.82
C ASP A 173 14.28 25.74 16.53
N HIS A 174 14.17 25.54 17.83
CA HIS A 174 15.19 24.84 18.61
C HIS A 174 15.26 23.35 18.22
N GLU A 175 14.12 22.67 18.17
CA GLU A 175 14.04 21.26 17.75
C GLU A 175 14.49 21.10 16.29
N LEU A 176 14.13 22.05 15.41
CA LEU A 176 14.51 22.03 14.01
C LEU A 176 16.03 21.95 13.83
N ARG A 177 16.81 22.77 14.59
CA ARG A 177 18.27 22.77 14.52
C ARG A 177 18.88 21.44 14.95
N HIS A 178 18.38 20.86 16.01
CA HIS A 178 18.87 19.59 16.53
C HIS A 178 18.57 18.42 15.60
N GLN A 179 17.39 18.41 14.97
CA GLN A 179 16.91 17.28 14.19
C GLN A 179 17.33 17.31 12.72
N TYR A 180 17.68 18.48 12.17
CA TYR A 180 17.96 18.64 10.74
C TYR A 180 19.07 17.70 10.22
N HIS A 181 20.24 17.75 10.86
CA HIS A 181 21.37 16.93 10.45
C HIS A 181 21.15 15.44 10.73
N LEU A 182 20.42 15.11 11.80
CA LEU A 182 20.09 13.71 12.13
C LEU A 182 19.21 13.09 11.05
N ILE A 183 18.20 13.81 10.59
CA ILE A 183 17.30 13.31 9.52
C ILE A 183 18.01 13.20 8.18
N GLN A 184 18.93 14.14 7.86
CA GLN A 184 19.75 14.03 6.65
C GLN A 184 20.64 12.79 6.68
N GLU A 185 21.27 12.50 7.81
CA GLU A 185 22.10 11.31 7.96
C GLU A 185 21.28 10.02 7.89
N GLU A 186 20.12 9.96 8.57
CA GLU A 186 19.18 8.85 8.45
C GLU A 186 18.73 8.63 6.99
N ALA A 187 18.42 9.73 6.29
CA ALA A 187 18.01 9.67 4.88
C ALA A 187 19.14 9.17 3.97
N ARG A 188 20.38 9.64 4.21
CA ARG A 188 21.55 9.17 3.46
C ARG A 188 21.79 7.69 3.66
N GLN A 189 21.72 7.20 4.89
CA GLN A 189 21.91 5.78 5.19
C GLN A 189 20.80 4.88 4.64
N ALA A 190 19.56 5.33 4.73
CA ALA A 190 18.41 4.53 4.33
C ALA A 190 18.12 4.57 2.82
N PHE A 191 18.39 5.71 2.16
CA PHE A 191 17.93 5.97 0.79
C PHE A 191 19.05 6.43 -0.16
N LEU A 192 20.32 6.49 0.31
CA LEU A 192 21.46 7.02 -0.43
C LEU A 192 21.26 8.47 -0.94
N ASN A 193 20.39 9.22 -0.29
CA ASN A 193 20.04 10.59 -0.63
C ASN A 193 19.66 11.36 0.63
N ASP A 194 20.30 12.52 0.86
CA ASP A 194 20.12 13.34 2.06
C ASP A 194 19.16 14.52 1.87
N ALA A 195 18.50 14.60 0.71
CA ALA A 195 17.54 15.66 0.43
C ALA A 195 16.33 15.55 1.37
N VAL A 196 16.04 16.65 2.05
CA VAL A 196 14.91 16.79 2.95
C VAL A 196 14.03 17.96 2.54
N TYR A 197 12.76 17.90 2.89
CA TYR A 197 11.80 18.97 2.67
C TYR A 197 10.89 19.18 3.90
N LEU A 198 10.26 20.35 3.96
CA LEU A 198 9.44 20.78 5.07
C LEU A 198 7.99 20.93 4.65
N GLU A 199 7.08 20.48 5.50
CA GLU A 199 5.62 20.64 5.32
C GLU A 199 4.97 21.14 6.61
N LYS A 200 3.80 21.77 6.45
CA LYS A 200 2.91 22.04 7.58
C LYS A 200 2.46 20.72 8.20
N TYR A 201 2.57 20.61 9.52
CA TYR A 201 2.00 19.47 10.23
C TYR A 201 0.48 19.61 10.36
N LEU A 202 -0.24 18.52 10.12
CA LEU A 202 -1.70 18.43 10.18
C LEU A 202 -2.10 17.46 11.30
N PRO A 203 -2.37 17.94 12.53
CA PRO A 203 -2.48 17.08 13.72
C PRO A 203 -3.72 16.15 13.73
N HIS A 204 -4.82 16.55 13.09
CA HIS A 204 -6.08 15.79 13.10
C HIS A 204 -6.52 15.38 11.70
N ALA A 205 -5.55 14.99 10.88
CA ALA A 205 -5.86 14.55 9.53
C ALA A 205 -6.32 13.09 9.52
N ARG A 206 -7.12 12.75 8.49
CA ARG A 206 -7.47 11.39 8.12
C ARG A 206 -6.78 11.01 6.82
N HIS A 207 -6.38 9.77 6.71
CA HIS A 207 -5.81 9.22 5.49
C HIS A 207 -6.94 8.64 4.64
N ILE A 208 -7.26 9.35 3.56
CA ILE A 208 -8.30 8.97 2.60
C ILE A 208 -7.63 8.72 1.25
N GLU A 209 -8.02 7.65 0.59
CA GLU A 209 -7.43 7.29 -0.70
C GLU A 209 -8.49 6.95 -1.75
N VAL A 210 -8.14 7.15 -3.02
CA VAL A 210 -9.01 6.87 -4.16
C VAL A 210 -8.41 5.78 -5.03
N GLN A 211 -9.13 4.69 -5.20
CA GLN A 211 -8.75 3.61 -6.12
C GLN A 211 -9.11 4.01 -7.55
N ILE A 212 -8.12 4.00 -8.43
CA ILE A 212 -8.32 4.26 -9.85
C ILE A 212 -7.87 3.07 -10.72
N LEU A 213 -8.42 3.04 -11.93
CA LEU A 213 -7.95 2.21 -13.03
C LEU A 213 -8.03 3.04 -14.32
N GLN A 214 -6.95 3.06 -15.11
CA GLN A 214 -6.94 3.75 -16.41
C GLN A 214 -6.41 2.80 -17.49
N ASP A 215 -7.04 2.86 -18.69
CA ASP A 215 -6.62 2.05 -19.83
C ASP A 215 -5.67 2.82 -20.78
N HIS A 216 -5.20 2.14 -21.81
CA HIS A 216 -4.28 2.70 -22.82
C HIS A 216 -4.87 3.89 -23.60
N ASN A 217 -6.18 4.06 -23.62
CA ASN A 217 -6.87 5.17 -24.29
C ASN A 217 -7.14 6.35 -23.35
N GLY A 218 -6.72 6.25 -22.08
CA GLY A 218 -6.99 7.27 -21.07
C GLY A 218 -8.38 7.18 -20.44
N HIS A 219 -9.16 6.11 -20.69
CA HIS A 219 -10.45 5.93 -20.04
C HIS A 219 -10.26 5.61 -18.55
N LEU A 220 -10.71 6.54 -17.71
CA LEU A 220 -10.55 6.47 -16.26
C LEU A 220 -11.78 5.86 -15.58
N GLN A 221 -11.54 4.90 -14.68
CA GLN A 221 -12.50 4.44 -13.70
C GLN A 221 -12.07 4.89 -12.30
N ILE A 222 -12.97 5.52 -11.56
CA ILE A 222 -12.83 5.73 -10.12
C ILE A 222 -13.59 4.61 -9.43
N LEU A 223 -12.87 3.74 -8.75
CA LEU A 223 -13.39 2.50 -8.17
C LEU A 223 -13.71 2.66 -6.67
N GLY A 224 -13.77 3.92 -6.22
CA GLY A 224 -14.21 4.27 -4.87
C GLY A 224 -13.09 4.79 -3.99
N ASP A 225 -13.44 5.04 -2.73
CA ASP A 225 -12.55 5.55 -1.71
C ASP A 225 -12.38 4.57 -0.56
N ARG A 226 -11.26 4.72 0.16
CA ARG A 226 -10.94 3.99 1.39
C ARG A 226 -10.50 4.96 2.47
N GLU A 227 -10.73 4.59 3.72
CA GLU A 227 -10.15 5.25 4.87
C GLU A 227 -9.09 4.32 5.50
N CYS A 228 -7.87 4.83 5.63
CA CYS A 228 -6.70 4.11 6.11
C CYS A 228 -6.00 4.87 7.25
N SER A 229 -6.76 5.57 8.09
CA SER A 229 -6.24 6.42 9.17
C SER A 229 -5.60 5.62 10.31
N LEU A 230 -6.02 4.36 10.51
CA LEU A 230 -5.48 3.52 11.58
C LEU A 230 -4.13 2.92 11.16
N GLN A 231 -3.07 3.60 11.54
CA GLN A 231 -1.69 3.25 11.18
C GLN A 231 -0.82 3.15 12.44
N ARG A 232 0.11 2.21 12.45
CA ARG A 232 1.18 2.13 13.44
C ARG A 232 2.52 2.16 12.73
N HIS A 233 3.42 3.07 13.13
CA HIS A 233 4.68 3.32 12.45
C HIS A 233 4.49 3.52 10.93
N HIS A 234 3.45 4.29 10.55
CA HIS A 234 3.04 4.56 9.18
C HIS A 234 2.65 3.31 8.33
N GLN A 235 2.42 2.18 8.99
CA GLN A 235 1.85 1.00 8.36
C GLN A 235 0.36 0.90 8.69
N LYS A 236 -0.46 0.75 7.68
CA LYS A 236 -1.91 0.58 7.81
C LYS A 236 -2.20 -0.71 8.59
N VAL A 237 -3.17 -0.67 9.51
CA VAL A 237 -3.55 -1.79 10.39
C VAL A 237 -5.01 -2.17 10.17
N VAL A 238 -5.87 -1.16 9.95
CA VAL A 238 -7.29 -1.31 9.65
C VAL A 238 -7.65 -0.38 8.51
N GLU A 239 -8.31 -0.91 7.49
CA GLU A 239 -8.78 -0.19 6.31
C GLU A 239 -10.27 -0.39 6.12
N GLU A 240 -10.97 0.66 5.69
CA GLU A 240 -12.41 0.67 5.47
C GLU A 240 -12.78 1.18 4.08
N SER A 241 -13.83 0.65 3.47
CA SER A 241 -14.44 1.17 2.24
C SER A 241 -15.98 1.09 2.34
N PRO A 242 -16.69 2.17 1.92
CA PRO A 242 -16.19 3.51 1.64
C PRO A 242 -15.74 4.25 2.91
N ALA A 243 -15.00 5.35 2.77
CA ALA A 243 -14.64 6.23 3.87
C ALA A 243 -15.90 6.83 4.50
N ALA A 244 -16.24 6.37 5.71
CA ALA A 244 -17.51 6.68 6.36
C ALA A 244 -17.60 8.14 6.85
N ILE A 245 -16.46 8.84 6.96
CA ILE A 245 -16.43 10.25 7.37
C ILE A 245 -16.89 11.20 6.26
N LEU A 246 -16.81 10.78 4.99
CA LEU A 246 -17.06 11.65 3.85
C LEU A 246 -18.56 11.83 3.59
N GLN A 247 -19.02 13.08 3.63
CA GLN A 247 -20.31 13.45 3.11
C GLN A 247 -20.34 13.32 1.57
N PRO A 248 -21.53 13.17 0.92
CA PRO A 248 -21.63 12.99 -0.53
C PRO A 248 -20.91 14.08 -1.33
N GLN A 249 -21.03 15.36 -0.92
CA GLN A 249 -20.38 16.48 -1.58
C GLN A 249 -18.85 16.43 -1.44
N GLN A 250 -18.35 16.04 -0.27
CA GLN A 250 -16.90 15.88 -0.05
C GLN A 250 -16.34 14.74 -0.90
N ARG A 251 -17.07 13.62 -1.00
CA ARG A 251 -16.69 12.50 -1.85
C ARG A 251 -16.64 12.90 -3.32
N GLN A 252 -17.63 13.67 -3.79
CA GLN A 252 -17.63 14.18 -5.15
C GLN A 252 -16.43 15.10 -5.40
N ALA A 253 -16.13 16.01 -4.47
CA ALA A 253 -14.95 16.88 -4.57
C ALA A 253 -13.64 16.08 -4.62
N LEU A 254 -13.50 15.04 -3.79
CA LEU A 254 -12.34 14.13 -3.81
C LEU A 254 -12.18 13.47 -5.18
N TYR A 255 -13.26 12.97 -5.76
CA TYR A 255 -13.21 12.32 -7.08
C TYR A 255 -12.87 13.28 -8.21
N GLN A 256 -13.32 14.54 -8.12
CA GLN A 256 -12.91 15.60 -9.07
C GLN A 256 -11.41 15.89 -8.96
N LEU A 257 -10.82 15.89 -7.76
CA LEU A 257 -9.36 16.02 -7.60
C LEU A 257 -8.63 14.83 -8.22
N ALA A 258 -9.13 13.62 -8.03
CA ALA A 258 -8.58 12.43 -8.65
C ALA A 258 -8.64 12.51 -10.20
N GLN A 259 -9.77 12.95 -10.76
CA GLN A 259 -9.90 13.14 -12.21
C GLN A 259 -8.90 14.17 -12.77
N ARG A 260 -8.70 15.29 -12.06
CA ARG A 260 -7.70 16.32 -12.47
C ARG A 260 -6.29 15.77 -12.49
N LEU A 261 -5.89 15.03 -11.45
CA LEU A 261 -4.56 14.40 -11.42
C LEU A 261 -4.38 13.43 -12.58
N MET A 262 -5.36 12.57 -12.82
CA MET A 262 -5.26 11.54 -13.84
C MET A 262 -5.31 12.10 -15.26
N ALA A 263 -6.00 13.20 -15.51
CA ALA A 263 -6.05 13.84 -16.82
C ALA A 263 -4.67 14.33 -17.32
N GLY A 264 -3.74 14.62 -16.42
CA GLY A 264 -2.38 15.04 -16.74
C GLY A 264 -1.37 13.90 -16.86
N LEU A 265 -1.80 12.63 -16.65
CA LEU A 265 -0.91 11.46 -16.63
C LEU A 265 -1.24 10.47 -17.76
N ALA A 266 -0.23 10.04 -18.49
CA ALA A 266 -0.35 8.88 -19.41
C ALA A 266 -0.27 7.57 -18.60
N TYR A 267 -1.20 7.39 -17.66
CA TYR A 267 -1.24 6.28 -16.73
C TYR A 267 -1.90 5.05 -17.36
N ILE A 268 -1.46 3.86 -16.97
CA ILE A 268 -2.06 2.59 -17.38
C ILE A 268 -2.07 1.64 -16.19
N GLY A 269 -3.19 1.00 -15.94
CA GLY A 269 -3.35 0.01 -14.88
C GLY A 269 -4.03 0.57 -13.62
N LEU A 270 -3.89 -0.18 -12.54
CA LEU A 270 -4.39 0.20 -11.21
C LEU A 270 -3.44 1.19 -10.54
N GLY A 271 -4.01 2.17 -9.85
CA GLY A 271 -3.28 3.08 -8.98
C GLY A 271 -4.14 3.55 -7.83
N THR A 272 -3.52 4.12 -6.83
CA THR A 272 -4.20 4.71 -5.68
C THR A 272 -3.65 6.09 -5.39
N LEU A 273 -4.56 7.06 -5.35
CA LEU A 273 -4.26 8.44 -5.00
C LEU A 273 -4.53 8.63 -3.51
N GLU A 274 -3.50 8.97 -2.75
CA GLU A 274 -3.59 9.16 -1.30
C GLU A 274 -3.71 10.63 -0.93
N PHE A 275 -4.60 10.93 0.01
CA PHE A 275 -4.89 12.28 0.48
C PHE A 275 -4.93 12.33 2.01
N LEU A 276 -4.49 13.45 2.58
CA LEU A 276 -4.85 13.83 3.94
C LEU A 276 -6.10 14.72 3.93
N PHE A 277 -7.09 14.33 4.72
CA PHE A 277 -8.35 15.05 4.88
C PHE A 277 -8.44 15.68 6.27
N THR A 278 -8.64 16.99 6.33
CA THR A 278 -8.71 17.77 7.58
C THR A 278 -10.14 18.05 8.04
N GLY A 279 -11.15 17.36 7.46
CA GLY A 279 -12.57 17.65 7.68
C GLY A 279 -13.15 18.68 6.72
N GLN A 280 -12.34 19.53 6.12
CA GLN A 280 -12.75 20.55 5.16
C GLN A 280 -12.06 20.41 3.81
N GLN A 281 -10.76 20.09 3.80
CA GLN A 281 -9.94 20.10 2.60
C GLN A 281 -9.15 18.80 2.46
N PHE A 282 -8.99 18.36 1.22
CA PHE A 282 -8.10 17.26 0.83
C PHE A 282 -6.76 17.84 0.37
N TYR A 283 -5.68 17.23 0.84
CA TYR A 283 -4.33 17.52 0.39
C TYR A 283 -3.73 16.25 -0.20
N PHE A 284 -3.31 16.32 -1.46
CA PHE A 284 -2.61 15.20 -2.11
C PHE A 284 -1.32 14.87 -1.35
N LEU A 285 -1.16 13.61 -1.02
CA LEU A 285 0.00 13.09 -0.32
C LEU A 285 0.97 12.42 -1.30
N GLU A 286 0.52 11.36 -1.96
CA GLU A 286 1.27 10.60 -2.95
C GLU A 286 0.34 9.77 -3.83
N MET A 287 0.90 9.15 -4.87
CA MET A 287 0.21 8.15 -5.67
C MET A 287 1.02 6.86 -5.67
N ASN A 288 0.36 5.77 -5.28
CA ASN A 288 0.92 4.43 -5.44
C ASN A 288 0.60 3.91 -6.84
N THR A 289 1.65 3.61 -7.61
CA THR A 289 1.57 3.24 -9.04
C THR A 289 1.39 1.74 -9.24
N ARG A 290 0.71 1.07 -8.33
CA ARG A 290 0.59 -0.39 -8.24
C ARG A 290 -0.71 -0.81 -7.55
N LEU A 291 -0.93 -2.11 -7.51
CA LEU A 291 -1.90 -2.72 -6.60
C LEU A 291 -1.55 -2.39 -5.13
N GLN A 292 -2.52 -2.16 -4.27
CA GLN A 292 -2.31 -1.98 -2.84
C GLN A 292 -2.75 -3.22 -2.03
N VAL A 293 -2.20 -3.37 -0.82
CA VAL A 293 -2.53 -4.47 0.10
C VAL A 293 -4.05 -4.50 0.35
N GLU A 294 -4.62 -3.33 0.62
CA GLU A 294 -6.03 -3.09 0.96
C GLU A 294 -7.00 -3.03 -0.23
N HIS A 295 -6.57 -3.43 -1.44
CA HIS A 295 -7.45 -3.44 -2.62
C HIS A 295 -8.74 -4.22 -2.41
N ALA A 296 -8.68 -5.24 -1.57
CA ALA A 296 -9.78 -6.17 -1.38
C ALA A 296 -11.02 -5.56 -0.70
N VAL A 297 -10.89 -4.50 0.12
CA VAL A 297 -12.08 -3.80 0.66
C VAL A 297 -12.86 -3.08 -0.44
N THR A 298 -12.15 -2.53 -1.44
CA THR A 298 -12.78 -1.95 -2.63
C THR A 298 -13.49 -3.02 -3.45
N GLU A 299 -12.88 -4.18 -3.68
CA GLU A 299 -13.53 -5.31 -4.35
C GLU A 299 -14.82 -5.72 -3.65
N MET A 300 -14.79 -5.82 -2.32
CA MET A 300 -15.96 -6.21 -1.55
C MET A 300 -17.13 -5.22 -1.67
N THR A 301 -16.85 -3.92 -1.73
CA THR A 301 -17.89 -2.89 -1.76
C THR A 301 -18.39 -2.57 -3.15
N THR A 302 -17.55 -2.71 -4.18
CA THR A 302 -17.89 -2.39 -5.57
C THR A 302 -18.27 -3.60 -6.41
N GLY A 303 -17.84 -4.80 -6.00
CA GLY A 303 -17.98 -6.04 -6.78
C GLY A 303 -17.02 -6.14 -7.96
N ALA A 304 -16.04 -5.22 -8.07
CA ALA A 304 -14.99 -5.31 -9.09
C ALA A 304 -13.94 -6.35 -8.70
N ASP A 305 -13.40 -7.09 -9.65
CA ASP A 305 -12.18 -7.86 -9.50
C ASP A 305 -11.01 -7.03 -10.04
N LEU A 306 -10.28 -6.40 -9.13
CA LEU A 306 -9.26 -5.41 -9.49
C LEU A 306 -8.06 -6.07 -10.18
N VAL A 307 -7.58 -7.20 -9.67
CA VAL A 307 -6.40 -7.89 -10.21
C VAL A 307 -6.69 -8.45 -11.59
N THR A 308 -7.85 -9.11 -11.77
CA THR A 308 -8.28 -9.60 -13.08
C THR A 308 -8.42 -8.47 -14.09
N THR A 309 -9.01 -7.32 -13.67
CA THR A 309 -9.18 -6.17 -14.56
C THR A 309 -7.83 -5.52 -14.89
N GLN A 310 -6.89 -5.43 -13.94
CA GLN A 310 -5.55 -4.93 -14.18
C GLN A 310 -4.81 -5.74 -15.24
N ILE A 311 -4.85 -7.07 -15.14
CA ILE A 311 -4.23 -7.98 -16.13
C ILE A 311 -4.87 -7.76 -17.51
N GLN A 312 -6.20 -7.66 -17.58
CA GLN A 312 -6.93 -7.44 -18.84
C GLN A 312 -6.56 -6.09 -19.47
N VAL A 313 -6.47 -5.03 -18.69
CA VAL A 313 -6.07 -3.68 -19.17
C VAL A 313 -4.63 -3.71 -19.69
N ALA A 314 -3.71 -4.34 -18.96
CA ALA A 314 -2.34 -4.50 -19.42
C ALA A 314 -2.24 -5.29 -20.74
N ALA A 315 -3.17 -6.22 -20.96
CA ALA A 315 -3.29 -6.97 -22.23
C ALA A 315 -4.05 -6.20 -23.35
N GLY A 316 -4.31 -4.90 -23.17
CA GLY A 316 -4.92 -4.03 -24.17
C GLY A 316 -6.46 -3.92 -24.12
N LYS A 317 -7.11 -4.50 -23.10
CA LYS A 317 -8.57 -4.34 -22.94
C LYS A 317 -8.91 -2.90 -22.56
N THR A 318 -9.89 -2.32 -23.26
CA THR A 318 -10.46 -1.01 -22.90
C THR A 318 -11.49 -1.13 -21.81
N VAL A 319 -11.65 -0.09 -21.02
CA VAL A 319 -12.68 0.03 -19.97
C VAL A 319 -13.62 1.20 -20.26
N GLN A 320 -14.84 1.14 -19.75
CA GLN A 320 -15.74 2.28 -19.84
C GLN A 320 -15.47 3.23 -18.67
N PRO A 321 -15.36 4.54 -18.91
CA PRO A 321 -15.26 5.53 -17.82
C PRO A 321 -16.45 5.39 -16.86
N LYS A 322 -16.17 5.28 -15.57
CA LYS A 322 -17.21 5.20 -14.55
C LYS A 322 -16.71 5.64 -13.18
N ILE A 323 -17.65 6.03 -12.34
CA ILE A 323 -17.47 6.11 -10.89
C ILE A 323 -18.25 4.95 -10.28
N ALA A 324 -17.56 4.10 -9.50
CA ALA A 324 -18.19 2.94 -8.89
C ALA A 324 -19.19 3.35 -7.80
N THR A 325 -20.25 2.55 -7.64
CA THR A 325 -21.20 2.65 -6.54
C THR A 325 -20.89 1.62 -5.48
N PHE A 326 -21.08 1.99 -4.23
CA PHE A 326 -20.84 1.09 -3.10
C PHE A 326 -22.08 0.27 -2.75
N LYS A 327 -21.85 -0.99 -2.39
CA LYS A 327 -22.87 -1.89 -1.81
C LYS A 327 -22.40 -2.28 -0.41
N GLY A 328 -22.94 -1.62 0.62
CA GLY A 328 -22.56 -1.85 2.01
C GLY A 328 -21.25 -1.21 2.41
N HIS A 329 -20.66 -1.71 3.49
CA HIS A 329 -19.41 -1.23 4.08
C HIS A 329 -18.50 -2.43 4.39
N ALA A 330 -17.23 -2.35 3.97
CA ALA A 330 -16.24 -3.38 4.21
C ALA A 330 -15.14 -2.86 5.13
N ILE A 331 -14.61 -3.76 5.95
CA ILE A 331 -13.48 -3.54 6.84
C ILE A 331 -12.46 -4.65 6.58
N GLU A 332 -11.21 -4.28 6.41
CA GLU A 332 -10.05 -5.15 6.41
C GLU A 332 -9.22 -4.91 7.68
N VAL A 333 -8.65 -5.97 8.23
CA VAL A 333 -7.61 -5.88 9.25
C VAL A 333 -6.41 -6.69 8.81
N ARG A 334 -5.21 -6.15 9.05
CA ARG A 334 -3.95 -6.84 8.81
C ARG A 334 -3.52 -7.60 10.05
N LEU A 335 -3.54 -8.93 9.97
CA LEU A 335 -2.96 -9.80 11.00
C LEU A 335 -1.46 -9.93 10.70
N ASN A 336 -0.65 -9.30 11.55
CA ASN A 336 0.79 -9.24 11.41
C ASN A 336 1.48 -10.04 12.50
N ALA A 337 2.62 -10.64 12.15
CA ALA A 337 3.59 -11.14 13.12
C ALA A 337 4.16 -9.97 13.91
N GLN A 338 4.18 -10.09 15.23
CA GLN A 338 4.67 -9.07 16.15
C GLN A 338 5.18 -9.71 17.42
N PRO A 339 6.38 -9.33 17.91
CA PRO A 339 6.86 -9.84 19.20
C PRO A 339 5.86 -9.54 20.30
N GLN A 340 5.71 -10.49 21.23
CA GLN A 340 4.97 -10.36 22.48
C GLN A 340 5.86 -10.83 23.62
N GLU A 341 5.44 -10.61 24.87
CA GLU A 341 6.24 -10.83 26.08
C GLU A 341 7.00 -12.18 26.12
N ASN A 342 6.40 -13.26 25.61
CA ASN A 342 6.98 -14.60 25.59
C ASN A 342 6.99 -15.26 24.20
N LEU A 343 6.72 -14.48 23.13
CA LEU A 343 6.62 -15.01 21.76
C LEU A 343 7.38 -14.13 20.78
N LEU A 344 8.23 -14.73 19.97
CA LEU A 344 8.90 -14.07 18.85
C LEU A 344 7.89 -13.80 17.72
N ALA A 345 8.22 -12.85 16.84
CA ALA A 345 7.48 -12.61 15.61
C ALA A 345 7.74 -13.70 14.55
N THR A 346 8.78 -14.49 14.71
CA THR A 346 9.18 -15.57 13.79
C THR A 346 9.02 -16.92 14.45
N GLY A 347 8.83 -17.96 13.66
CA GLY A 347 8.66 -19.33 14.15
C GLY A 347 7.57 -20.08 13.40
N GLN A 348 7.23 -21.27 13.88
CA GLN A 348 6.22 -22.11 13.26
C GLN A 348 4.80 -21.75 13.71
N LEU A 349 3.87 -21.66 12.78
CA LEU A 349 2.44 -21.55 13.03
C LEU A 349 1.88 -22.89 13.52
N THR A 350 1.99 -23.18 14.82
CA THR A 350 1.54 -24.47 15.40
C THR A 350 0.01 -24.60 15.43
N LYS A 351 -0.71 -23.47 15.38
CA LYS A 351 -2.14 -23.39 15.18
C LYS A 351 -2.46 -22.18 14.31
N PHE A 352 -3.23 -22.40 13.26
CA PHE A 352 -3.63 -21.32 12.34
C PHE A 352 -5.02 -21.54 11.80
N ARG A 353 -6.04 -21.08 12.56
CA ARG A 353 -7.46 -21.19 12.20
C ARG A 353 -8.08 -19.81 12.13
N LEU A 354 -8.40 -19.38 10.93
CA LEU A 354 -9.06 -18.12 10.65
C LEU A 354 -10.56 -18.36 10.46
N PHE A 355 -11.37 -17.34 10.74
CA PHE A 355 -12.82 -17.46 10.72
C PHE A 355 -13.37 -17.62 9.28
N THR A 356 -14.19 -18.66 9.04
CA THR A 356 -14.72 -18.97 7.71
C THR A 356 -15.84 -18.04 7.22
N GLY A 357 -16.43 -17.23 8.09
CA GLY A 357 -17.47 -16.25 7.74
C GLY A 357 -16.94 -14.89 7.25
N ALA A 358 -15.61 -14.77 7.02
CA ALA A 358 -14.92 -13.62 6.48
C ALA A 358 -14.24 -14.02 5.16
N ARG A 359 -13.93 -13.03 4.30
CA ARG A 359 -12.91 -13.22 3.25
C ARG A 359 -11.55 -13.22 3.93
N VAL A 360 -10.74 -14.21 3.63
CA VAL A 360 -9.37 -14.30 4.17
C VAL A 360 -8.41 -14.41 3.01
N GLU A 361 -7.37 -13.57 3.03
CA GLU A 361 -6.25 -13.64 2.11
C GLU A 361 -4.98 -13.90 2.92
N THR A 362 -4.31 -15.01 2.65
CA THR A 362 -3.10 -15.44 3.34
C THR A 362 -2.23 -16.28 2.43
N GLY A 363 -0.91 -16.19 2.63
CA GLY A 363 0.09 -17.03 2.00
C GLY A 363 0.50 -18.24 2.84
N TYR A 364 -0.11 -18.42 4.02
CA TYR A 364 0.34 -19.39 5.03
C TYR A 364 -0.73 -20.41 5.39
N ARG A 365 -0.28 -21.56 5.90
CA ARG A 365 -1.07 -22.65 6.50
C ARG A 365 -0.57 -22.95 7.90
N GLU A 366 -1.37 -23.70 8.65
CA GLU A 366 -0.89 -24.35 9.89
C GLU A 366 0.30 -25.25 9.57
N GLY A 367 1.38 -25.13 10.35
CA GLY A 367 2.65 -25.79 10.13
C GLY A 367 3.73 -24.96 9.39
N ASP A 368 3.35 -23.92 8.67
CA ASP A 368 4.29 -23.08 7.94
C ASP A 368 5.17 -22.23 8.89
N GLN A 369 6.36 -21.85 8.41
CA GLN A 369 7.32 -21.01 9.12
C GLN A 369 7.13 -19.54 8.75
N ILE A 370 7.05 -18.66 9.76
CA ILE A 370 7.15 -17.21 9.57
C ILE A 370 8.64 -16.83 9.65
N LEU A 371 9.15 -16.34 8.53
CA LEU A 371 10.56 -16.02 8.35
C LEU A 371 10.87 -14.55 8.65
N PRO A 372 12.08 -14.19 9.07
CA PRO A 372 12.45 -12.82 9.42
C PRO A 372 12.84 -11.95 8.21
N TYR A 373 12.78 -12.47 6.99
CA TYR A 373 13.38 -11.85 5.81
C TYR A 373 12.45 -10.87 5.08
N TYR A 374 11.14 -10.91 5.36
CA TYR A 374 10.11 -10.19 4.61
C TYR A 374 9.20 -9.38 5.53
N ASP A 375 8.09 -8.87 4.97
CA ASP A 375 7.08 -8.17 5.75
C ASP A 375 6.41 -9.08 6.79
N ALA A 376 5.79 -8.46 7.78
CA ALA A 376 5.17 -9.16 8.90
C ALA A 376 3.75 -9.66 8.60
N LEU A 377 3.19 -9.44 7.41
CA LEU A 377 1.81 -9.76 7.08
C LEU A 377 1.59 -11.28 7.01
N ILE A 378 0.73 -11.79 7.89
CA ILE A 378 0.33 -13.20 7.93
C ILE A 378 -0.97 -13.41 7.15
N ALA A 379 -1.96 -12.55 7.38
CA ALA A 379 -3.26 -12.63 6.73
C ALA A 379 -3.96 -11.29 6.72
N LYS A 380 -4.84 -11.10 5.73
CA LYS A 380 -5.86 -10.07 5.70
C LYS A 380 -7.21 -10.73 6.01
N ILE A 381 -7.95 -10.17 6.95
CA ILE A 381 -9.28 -10.64 7.33
C ILE A 381 -10.27 -9.54 6.98
N LEU A 382 -11.24 -9.85 6.12
CA LEU A 382 -12.18 -8.88 5.59
C LEU A 382 -13.62 -9.28 5.88
N VAL A 383 -14.42 -8.31 6.24
CA VAL A 383 -15.87 -8.48 6.40
C VAL A 383 -16.61 -7.39 5.64
N LYS A 384 -17.81 -7.70 5.18
CA LYS A 384 -18.74 -6.73 4.61
C LYS A 384 -20.11 -6.87 5.23
N GLN A 385 -20.78 -5.74 5.48
CA GLN A 385 -22.14 -5.65 5.99
C GLN A 385 -22.88 -4.45 5.35
N PRO A 386 -24.20 -4.36 5.46
CA PRO A 386 -24.95 -3.21 4.96
C PRO A 386 -24.51 -1.87 5.56
N THR A 387 -24.13 -1.85 6.84
CA THR A 387 -23.68 -0.62 7.54
C THR A 387 -22.31 -0.80 8.19
N ARG A 388 -21.60 0.32 8.43
CA ARG A 388 -20.31 0.33 9.13
C ARG A 388 -20.39 -0.33 10.51
N LEU A 389 -21.38 0.04 11.32
CA LEU A 389 -21.52 -0.50 12.68
C LEU A 389 -21.72 -2.03 12.69
N GLN A 390 -22.49 -2.55 11.72
CA GLN A 390 -22.65 -3.99 11.54
C GLN A 390 -21.35 -4.66 11.08
N ALA A 391 -20.56 -3.98 10.22
CA ALA A 391 -19.27 -4.49 9.78
C ALA A 391 -18.26 -4.56 10.97
N VAL A 392 -18.18 -3.50 11.80
CA VAL A 392 -17.37 -3.49 13.03
C VAL A 392 -17.78 -4.63 13.96
N THR A 393 -19.08 -4.80 14.21
CA THR A 393 -19.60 -5.88 15.07
C THR A 393 -19.28 -7.27 14.52
N LYS A 394 -19.36 -7.44 13.19
CA LYS A 394 -18.98 -8.71 12.54
C LYS A 394 -17.48 -8.95 12.65
N MET A 395 -16.63 -7.93 12.39
CA MET A 395 -15.19 -8.04 12.51
C MET A 395 -14.79 -8.43 13.94
N GLN A 396 -15.35 -7.77 14.96
CA GLN A 396 -15.14 -8.11 16.36
C GLN A 396 -15.39 -9.59 16.65
N ARG A 397 -16.53 -10.12 16.17
CA ARG A 397 -16.88 -11.55 16.33
C ARG A 397 -15.91 -12.47 15.57
N CYS A 398 -15.48 -12.08 14.37
CA CYS A 398 -14.49 -12.83 13.60
C CYS A 398 -13.16 -12.93 14.35
N LEU A 399 -12.63 -11.80 14.84
CA LEU A 399 -11.36 -11.77 15.55
C LEU A 399 -11.38 -12.57 16.88
N GLN A 400 -12.52 -12.64 17.57
CA GLN A 400 -12.66 -13.47 18.76
C GLN A 400 -12.48 -14.97 18.46
N ARG A 401 -12.78 -15.41 17.24
CA ARG A 401 -12.70 -16.82 16.81
C ARG A 401 -11.36 -17.19 16.16
N VAL A 402 -10.50 -16.21 15.85
CA VAL A 402 -9.16 -16.48 15.34
C VAL A 402 -8.34 -17.21 16.38
N GLN A 403 -7.75 -18.34 15.97
CA GLN A 403 -6.82 -19.13 16.78
C GLN A 403 -5.49 -19.20 16.06
N ILE A 404 -4.48 -18.60 16.65
CA ILE A 404 -3.11 -18.59 16.19
C ILE A 404 -2.17 -18.86 17.35
N SER A 405 -1.17 -19.71 17.15
CA SER A 405 -0.16 -20.10 18.15
C SER A 405 1.17 -20.38 17.47
N GLY A 406 2.23 -20.32 18.27
CA GLY A 406 3.63 -20.56 17.83
C GLY A 406 4.42 -19.28 17.63
N ILE A 407 3.75 -18.16 17.36
CA ILE A 407 4.36 -16.84 17.18
C ILE A 407 3.54 -15.75 17.87
N GLY A 408 4.17 -14.62 18.14
CA GLY A 408 3.50 -13.38 18.57
C GLY A 408 2.83 -12.67 17.38
N THR A 409 1.67 -12.05 17.63
CA THR A 409 0.91 -11.32 16.61
C THR A 409 0.23 -10.06 17.16
N ASN A 410 -0.19 -9.17 16.30
CA ASN A 410 -1.00 -7.99 16.66
C ASN A 410 -2.49 -8.29 16.91
N LEU A 411 -2.90 -9.56 16.99
CA LEU A 411 -4.30 -9.95 17.21
C LEU A 411 -4.93 -9.31 18.45
N PRO A 412 -4.23 -9.20 19.62
CA PRO A 412 -4.77 -8.51 20.79
C PRO A 412 -5.12 -7.04 20.49
N LEU A 413 -4.24 -6.32 19.79
CA LEU A 413 -4.48 -4.92 19.39
C LEU A 413 -5.70 -4.81 18.46
N LEU A 414 -5.84 -5.71 17.49
CA LEU A 414 -6.99 -5.73 16.58
C LEU A 414 -8.31 -5.94 17.32
N LYS A 415 -8.33 -6.85 18.31
CA LYS A 415 -9.49 -7.08 19.19
C LYS A 415 -9.82 -5.84 20.02
N GLN A 416 -8.81 -5.17 20.57
CA GLN A 416 -8.96 -3.94 21.32
C GLN A 416 -9.58 -2.84 20.46
N ILE A 417 -9.02 -2.56 19.27
CA ILE A 417 -9.52 -1.53 18.35
C ILE A 417 -11.02 -1.72 18.07
N MET A 418 -11.43 -2.93 17.69
CA MET A 418 -12.84 -3.23 17.34
C MET A 418 -13.81 -3.07 18.53
N GLY A 419 -13.30 -3.13 19.77
CA GLY A 419 -14.07 -2.92 20.99
C GLY A 419 -14.20 -1.46 21.42
N LEU A 420 -13.33 -0.55 20.93
CA LEU A 420 -13.28 0.83 21.39
C LEU A 420 -14.53 1.63 21.00
N PRO A 421 -15.16 2.35 21.93
CA PRO A 421 -16.27 3.25 21.61
C PRO A 421 -15.89 4.33 20.59
N SER A 422 -14.70 4.89 20.69
CA SER A 422 -14.16 5.90 19.75
C SER A 422 -14.05 5.38 18.33
N TYR A 423 -13.53 4.15 18.13
CA TYR A 423 -13.49 3.51 16.82
C TYR A 423 -14.91 3.25 16.28
N ARG A 424 -15.80 2.72 17.10
CA ARG A 424 -17.21 2.47 16.73
C ARG A 424 -17.94 3.76 16.34
N ALA A 425 -17.66 4.87 17.04
CA ALA A 425 -18.18 6.20 16.72
C ALA A 425 -17.47 6.90 15.55
N ASN A 426 -16.49 6.25 14.92
CA ASN A 426 -15.66 6.82 13.84
C ASN A 426 -14.89 8.10 14.27
N LEU A 427 -14.47 8.16 15.52
CA LEU A 427 -13.65 9.25 16.09
C LEU A 427 -12.18 8.84 16.07
N VAL A 428 -11.60 8.79 14.86
CA VAL A 428 -10.22 8.35 14.62
C VAL A 428 -9.49 9.37 13.73
N ASP A 429 -8.18 9.41 13.84
CA ASP A 429 -7.27 10.16 12.96
C ASP A 429 -5.97 9.36 12.76
N ILE A 430 -5.00 9.93 12.04
CA ILE A 430 -3.71 9.26 11.74
C ILE A 430 -2.85 9.02 12.99
N HIS A 431 -3.16 9.63 14.14
CA HIS A 431 -2.44 9.48 15.40
C HIS A 431 -3.15 8.57 16.41
N PHE A 432 -4.36 8.10 16.07
CA PHE A 432 -5.22 7.34 16.96
C PHE A 432 -4.50 6.12 17.57
N LEU A 433 -3.78 5.33 16.79
CA LEU A 433 -3.09 4.15 17.30
C LEU A 433 -1.86 4.50 18.13
N ALA A 434 -1.11 5.55 17.79
CA ALA A 434 0.02 6.00 18.60
C ALA A 434 -0.42 6.39 20.00
N HIS A 435 -1.54 7.13 20.12
CA HIS A 435 -2.12 7.47 21.41
C HIS A 435 -2.64 6.24 22.17
N LEU A 436 -3.22 5.27 21.46
CA LEU A 436 -3.78 4.06 22.08
C LEU A 436 -2.71 3.16 22.71
N VAL A 437 -1.55 3.01 22.05
CA VAL A 437 -0.48 2.10 22.51
C VAL A 437 0.64 2.82 23.27
N GLY A 438 0.55 4.14 23.42
CA GLY A 438 1.56 4.95 24.14
C GLY A 438 2.88 5.06 23.37
N ASP A 439 2.89 4.85 22.07
CA ASP A 439 4.06 5.08 21.24
C ASP A 439 4.35 6.60 21.20
N ALA A 440 5.56 7.02 21.61
CA ALA A 440 6.00 8.40 21.45
C ALA A 440 6.05 8.76 19.95
N GLN A 441 5.53 9.95 19.62
CA GLN A 441 5.54 10.47 18.25
C GLN A 441 6.94 10.99 17.86
#